data_2521549f8897f82504f1ad0d96e4b9b1
#
_entry.id   2521549f8897f82504f1ad0d96e4b9b1
#
_cell.length_a   1.000
_cell.length_b   1.000
_cell.length_c   1.000
_cell.angle_alpha   90.00
_cell.angle_beta   90.00
_cell.angle_gamma   90.00
#
_symmetry.space_group_name_H-M   'P 1'
#
loop_
_entity.id
_entity.type
_entity.pdbx_description
1 polymer ?
#
loop_
_entity_poly.entity_id
_entity_poly.type
_entity_poly.pdbx_seq_one_letter_code
_entity_poly.pdbx_strand_id
1 'polypeptide(L)'
;MGLIGKKDIVFLISNSGETDEIINILPSLKRLTRKITSLTSNKKSTIAKASDIGIVIKSKEACPLDLAPTSSTTAALAFGDALAIALLESKGFTKKDFASSHPAGKLGKKLITQVKHLMHSGKDIPKVGINTLLSDALIEITDKSLGITLVKNRSKVVGIFTDGDLRRCLNQKIDINSTLIKDVMTKKFITIEDEALAIDAAEIMESNKVFTLAVMKKDKNVGVISMHDLIQARILSVSYTHLRAHET
;
A
#
# COMPACT_ATOMS: atom_id res chain seq x y z
N MET A 1 -15.58 6.82 33.04
CA MET A 1 -15.52 5.39 33.36
C MET A 1 -16.56 4.50 32.64
N GLY A 2 -17.60 5.05 32.04
CA GLY A 2 -18.66 4.29 31.36
C GLY A 2 -18.27 3.45 30.14
N LEU A 3 -17.06 3.59 29.61
CA LEU A 3 -16.56 2.81 28.48
C LEU A 3 -15.68 1.62 28.88
N ILE A 4 -15.38 1.47 30.18
CA ILE A 4 -14.47 0.42 30.66
C ILE A 4 -15.28 -0.80 31.07
N GLY A 5 -14.95 -1.96 30.55
CA GLY A 5 -15.63 -3.23 30.81
C GLY A 5 -14.73 -4.30 31.43
N LYS A 6 -15.35 -5.38 31.94
CA LYS A 6 -14.66 -6.50 32.61
C LYS A 6 -13.60 -7.24 31.79
N LYS A 7 -13.58 -7.06 30.49
CA LYS A 7 -12.59 -7.67 29.59
C LYS A 7 -11.41 -6.76 29.29
N ASP A 8 -11.50 -5.49 29.66
CA ASP A 8 -10.49 -4.50 29.33
C ASP A 8 -9.28 -4.58 30.27
N ILE A 9 -8.13 -4.21 29.72
CA ILE A 9 -6.90 -3.98 30.46
C ILE A 9 -6.69 -2.47 30.48
N VAL A 10 -6.52 -1.89 31.67
CA VAL A 10 -6.24 -0.47 31.81
C VAL A 10 -4.75 -0.27 31.96
N PHE A 11 -4.20 0.66 31.19
CA PHE A 11 -2.80 1.06 31.25
C PHE A 11 -2.69 2.47 31.84
N LEU A 12 -2.08 2.58 33.03
CA LEU A 12 -1.91 3.83 33.76
C LEU A 12 -0.50 4.37 33.57
N ILE A 13 -0.37 5.62 33.18
CA ILE A 13 0.91 6.28 33.00
C ILE A 13 1.02 7.43 34.00
N SER A 14 1.99 7.33 34.91
CA SER A 14 2.29 8.39 35.88
C SER A 14 3.76 8.30 36.27
N ASN A 15 4.55 9.32 36.00
CA ASN A 15 5.98 9.31 36.31
C ASN A 15 6.23 9.10 37.80
N SER A 16 5.60 9.89 38.66
CA SER A 16 5.70 9.73 40.12
C SER A 16 5.03 8.45 40.63
N GLY A 17 3.96 8.02 39.96
CA GLY A 17 3.07 6.97 40.42
C GLY A 17 2.21 7.37 41.64
N GLU A 18 2.14 8.68 41.95
CA GLU A 18 1.41 9.26 43.08
C GLU A 18 0.43 10.36 42.62
N THR A 19 -0.06 10.28 41.38
CA THR A 19 -1.03 11.24 40.83
C THR A 19 -2.39 11.03 41.47
N ASP A 20 -2.88 12.00 42.25
CA ASP A 20 -4.09 11.92 43.04
C ASP A 20 -5.35 11.54 42.25
N GLU A 21 -5.50 12.11 41.05
CA GLU A 21 -6.63 11.86 40.15
C GLU A 21 -6.69 10.38 39.72
N ILE A 22 -5.53 9.74 39.57
CA ILE A 22 -5.44 8.33 39.20
C ILE A 22 -5.70 7.47 40.49
N ILE A 23 -5.08 7.85 41.61
CA ILE A 23 -5.22 7.12 42.87
C ILE A 23 -6.69 7.05 43.31
N ASN A 24 -7.40 8.16 43.19
CA ASN A 24 -8.83 8.23 43.60
C ASN A 24 -9.74 7.31 42.78
N ILE A 25 -9.39 6.97 41.55
CA ILE A 25 -10.19 6.08 40.69
C ILE A 25 -9.75 4.61 40.75
N LEU A 26 -8.59 4.30 41.34
CA LEU A 26 -8.07 2.94 41.44
C LEU A 26 -9.04 1.90 42.00
N PRO A 27 -9.75 2.19 43.10
CA PRO A 27 -10.72 1.22 43.65
C PRO A 27 -11.83 0.87 42.65
N SER A 28 -12.27 1.84 41.89
CA SER A 28 -13.28 1.66 40.83
C SER A 28 -12.74 0.88 39.64
N LEU A 29 -11.52 1.20 39.20
CA LEU A 29 -10.84 0.48 38.10
C LEU A 29 -10.66 -1.00 38.46
N LYS A 30 -10.20 -1.34 39.68
CA LYS A 30 -10.02 -2.71 40.11
C LYS A 30 -11.32 -3.55 40.06
N ARG A 31 -12.49 -2.93 40.20
CA ARG A 31 -13.79 -3.62 40.10
C ARG A 31 -14.27 -3.77 38.65
N LEU A 32 -13.89 -2.84 37.77
CA LEU A 32 -14.42 -2.75 36.42
C LEU A 32 -13.56 -3.45 35.38
N THR A 33 -12.26 -3.58 35.61
CA THR A 33 -11.30 -4.09 34.61
C THR A 33 -10.81 -5.49 34.90
N ARG A 34 -10.31 -6.17 33.88
CA ARG A 34 -9.67 -7.48 34.02
C ARG A 34 -8.32 -7.36 34.72
N LYS A 35 -7.50 -6.39 34.32
CA LYS A 35 -6.16 -6.12 34.85
C LYS A 35 -5.81 -4.67 34.75
N ILE A 36 -4.94 -4.21 35.63
CA ILE A 36 -4.33 -2.89 35.62
C ILE A 36 -2.83 -3.05 35.39
N THR A 37 -2.31 -2.36 34.39
CA THR A 37 -0.87 -2.23 34.15
C THR A 37 -0.46 -0.79 34.40
N SER A 38 0.70 -0.55 34.97
CA SER A 38 1.21 0.81 35.18
C SER A 38 2.61 1.01 34.63
N LEU A 39 2.89 2.23 34.19
CA LEU A 39 4.20 2.75 33.84
C LEU A 39 4.54 3.90 34.77
N THR A 40 5.58 3.73 35.58
CA THR A 40 6.04 4.72 36.57
C THR A 40 7.55 4.77 36.62
N SER A 41 8.14 5.79 37.29
CA SER A 41 9.57 5.81 37.63
C SER A 41 9.87 5.16 38.98
N ASN A 42 8.84 4.88 39.82
CA ASN A 42 8.98 4.40 41.17
C ASN A 42 8.19 3.09 41.43
N LYS A 43 8.91 1.98 41.56
CA LYS A 43 8.33 0.68 41.86
C LYS A 43 7.55 0.66 43.17
N LYS A 44 7.87 1.54 44.12
CA LYS A 44 7.23 1.58 45.47
C LYS A 44 6.01 2.50 45.51
N SER A 45 5.68 3.16 44.43
CA SER A 45 4.55 4.09 44.34
C SER A 45 3.20 3.38 44.56
N THR A 46 2.19 4.18 44.93
CA THR A 46 0.82 3.72 45.17
C THR A 46 0.22 3.09 43.92
N ILE A 47 0.39 3.71 42.76
CA ILE A 47 -0.12 3.18 41.48
C ILE A 47 0.60 1.88 41.11
N ALA A 48 1.96 1.81 41.27
CA ALA A 48 2.71 0.60 40.96
C ALA A 48 2.29 -0.59 41.82
N LYS A 49 2.11 -0.38 43.13
CA LYS A 49 1.66 -1.42 44.07
C LYS A 49 0.23 -1.87 43.84
N ALA A 50 -0.61 -0.97 43.32
CA ALA A 50 -2.03 -1.27 43.04
C ALA A 50 -2.22 -2.00 41.71
N SER A 51 -1.22 -2.02 40.84
CA SER A 51 -1.25 -2.63 39.50
C SER A 51 -0.89 -4.10 39.51
N ASP A 52 -1.51 -4.90 38.63
CA ASP A 52 -1.17 -6.31 38.42
C ASP A 52 0.22 -6.44 37.73
N ILE A 53 0.56 -5.49 36.85
CA ILE A 53 1.83 -5.42 36.18
C ILE A 53 2.37 -3.99 36.32
N GLY A 54 3.50 -3.84 37.00
CA GLY A 54 4.20 -2.56 37.14
C GLY A 54 5.44 -2.49 36.27
N ILE A 55 5.46 -1.58 35.33
CA ILE A 55 6.61 -1.29 34.48
C ILE A 55 7.32 -0.05 35.04
N VAL A 56 8.63 -0.15 35.22
CA VAL A 56 9.41 0.93 35.82
C VAL A 56 10.46 1.43 34.84
N ILE A 57 10.30 2.69 34.41
CA ILE A 57 11.29 3.39 33.59
C ILE A 57 11.79 4.60 34.38
N LYS A 58 13.06 4.54 34.78
CA LYS A 58 13.71 5.64 35.47
C LYS A 58 14.37 6.55 34.44
N SER A 59 14.02 7.82 34.47
CA SER A 59 14.67 8.87 33.68
C SER A 59 14.95 10.07 34.57
N LYS A 60 16.09 10.74 34.31
CA LYS A 60 16.36 12.06 34.89
C LYS A 60 15.85 13.10 33.91
N GLU A 61 15.06 14.07 34.40
CA GLU A 61 14.55 15.12 33.54
C GLU A 61 15.68 15.98 32.97
N ALA A 62 15.54 16.38 31.71
CA ALA A 62 16.49 17.27 31.05
C ALA A 62 16.29 18.74 31.48
N CYS A 63 15.16 19.05 32.09
CA CYS A 63 14.86 20.38 32.63
C CYS A 63 15.84 20.72 33.76
N PRO A 64 16.57 21.81 33.71
CA PRO A 64 17.54 22.19 34.74
C PRO A 64 16.93 22.38 36.13
N LEU A 65 15.65 22.74 36.17
CA LEU A 65 14.89 22.95 37.40
C LEU A 65 14.15 21.69 37.89
N ASP A 66 14.24 20.61 37.14
CA ASP A 66 13.53 19.31 37.38
C ASP A 66 11.99 19.46 37.53
N LEU A 67 11.42 20.56 36.97
CA LEU A 67 10.00 20.86 37.06
C LEU A 67 9.20 20.43 35.83
N ALA A 68 9.81 20.52 34.64
CA ALA A 68 9.12 20.18 33.40
C ALA A 68 9.37 18.74 33.00
N PRO A 69 8.32 17.95 32.71
CA PRO A 69 8.48 16.60 32.20
C PRO A 69 9.08 16.64 30.78
N THR A 70 10.19 15.95 30.56
CA THR A 70 10.97 15.92 29.32
C THR A 70 11.38 14.49 28.98
N SER A 71 12.42 13.97 29.65
CA SER A 71 12.92 12.61 29.44
C SER A 71 11.87 11.55 29.81
N SER A 72 11.09 11.79 30.87
CA SER A 72 10.02 10.88 31.30
C SER A 72 8.91 10.75 30.25
N THR A 73 8.48 11.86 29.65
CA THR A 73 7.48 11.85 28.58
C THR A 73 7.99 11.19 27.32
N THR A 74 9.24 11.46 26.93
CA THR A 74 9.89 10.79 25.80
C THR A 74 10.00 9.28 26.02
N ALA A 75 10.41 8.86 27.21
CA ALA A 75 10.52 7.45 27.56
C ALA A 75 9.14 6.75 27.55
N ALA A 76 8.10 7.42 28.07
CA ALA A 76 6.74 6.90 28.04
C ALA A 76 6.21 6.76 26.60
N LEU A 77 6.48 7.71 25.73
CA LEU A 77 6.12 7.66 24.32
C LEU A 77 6.81 6.49 23.60
N ALA A 78 8.14 6.39 23.75
CA ALA A 78 8.91 5.30 23.14
C ALA A 78 8.44 3.90 23.62
N PHE A 79 8.11 3.79 24.91
CA PHE A 79 7.55 2.55 25.44
C PHE A 79 6.15 2.25 24.86
N GLY A 80 5.31 3.28 24.72
CA GLY A 80 3.98 3.15 24.11
C GLY A 80 4.05 2.67 22.66
N ASP A 81 4.96 3.22 21.88
CA ASP A 81 5.21 2.81 20.50
C ASP A 81 5.70 1.34 20.43
N ALA A 82 6.66 0.97 21.27
CA ALA A 82 7.15 -0.41 21.34
C ALA A 82 6.04 -1.40 21.72
N LEU A 83 5.19 -1.04 22.69
CA LEU A 83 4.05 -1.86 23.09
C LEU A 83 3.03 -1.98 21.95
N ALA A 84 2.74 -0.90 21.25
CA ALA A 84 1.82 -0.88 20.10
C ALA A 84 2.31 -1.82 18.99
N ILE A 85 3.60 -1.76 18.66
CA ILE A 85 4.21 -2.65 17.64
C ILE A 85 4.18 -4.11 18.09
N ALA A 86 4.53 -4.41 19.35
CA ALA A 86 4.47 -5.77 19.88
C ALA A 86 3.05 -6.35 19.86
N LEU A 87 2.04 -5.52 20.16
CA LEU A 87 0.63 -5.93 20.08
C LEU A 87 0.19 -6.15 18.62
N LEU A 88 0.65 -5.33 17.70
CA LEU A 88 0.38 -5.45 16.28
C LEU A 88 0.92 -6.78 15.74
N GLU A 89 2.16 -7.12 16.07
CA GLU A 89 2.79 -8.40 15.69
C GLU A 89 2.07 -9.59 16.32
N SER A 90 1.78 -9.52 17.62
CA SER A 90 1.12 -10.61 18.36
C SER A 90 -0.30 -10.91 17.85
N LYS A 91 -0.97 -9.91 17.28
CA LYS A 91 -2.31 -10.06 16.67
C LYS A 91 -2.24 -10.48 15.19
N GLY A 92 -1.07 -10.61 14.61
CA GLY A 92 -0.91 -10.87 13.18
C GLY A 92 -1.55 -9.78 12.31
N PHE A 93 -1.50 -8.51 12.76
CA PHE A 93 -2.13 -7.39 12.06
C PHE A 93 -1.46 -7.16 10.72
N THR A 94 -2.25 -7.14 9.65
CA THR A 94 -1.77 -7.08 8.27
C THR A 94 -1.93 -5.67 7.67
N LYS A 95 -1.26 -5.44 6.53
CA LYS A 95 -1.48 -4.24 5.71
C LYS A 95 -2.95 -4.07 5.32
N LYS A 96 -3.67 -5.18 5.11
CA LYS A 96 -5.11 -5.17 4.78
C LYS A 96 -5.96 -4.68 5.95
N ASP A 97 -5.62 -5.09 7.17
CA ASP A 97 -6.32 -4.63 8.38
C ASP A 97 -6.09 -3.13 8.61
N PHE A 98 -4.85 -2.66 8.39
CA PHE A 98 -4.54 -1.24 8.44
C PHE A 98 -5.37 -0.43 7.42
N ALA A 99 -5.42 -0.89 6.18
CA ALA A 99 -6.19 -0.26 5.11
C ALA A 99 -7.68 -0.20 5.41
N SER A 100 -8.23 -1.27 6.00
CA SER A 100 -9.64 -1.33 6.43
C SER A 100 -9.94 -0.31 7.54
N SER A 101 -8.98 -0.06 8.43
CA SER A 101 -9.11 0.93 9.51
C SER A 101 -8.92 2.38 9.04
N HIS A 102 -8.21 2.60 7.91
CA HIS A 102 -7.89 3.92 7.37
C HIS A 102 -8.22 4.06 5.88
N PRO A 103 -9.46 3.79 5.43
CA PRO A 103 -9.80 3.67 4.01
C PRO A 103 -9.68 5.00 3.23
N ALA A 104 -9.85 6.13 3.90
CA ALA A 104 -9.81 7.46 3.27
C ALA A 104 -8.38 8.02 3.12
N GLY A 105 -7.38 7.46 3.81
CA GLY A 105 -5.99 7.92 3.74
C GLY A 105 -5.29 7.54 2.44
N LYS A 106 -4.27 8.31 2.03
CA LYS A 106 -3.42 7.98 0.87
C LYS A 106 -2.83 6.57 0.96
N LEU A 107 -2.40 6.17 2.15
CA LEU A 107 -1.84 4.84 2.40
C LEU A 107 -2.92 3.76 2.35
N GLY A 108 -4.11 4.01 2.91
CA GLY A 108 -5.23 3.07 2.84
C GLY A 108 -5.63 2.77 1.40
N LYS A 109 -5.82 3.81 0.57
CA LYS A 109 -6.14 3.63 -0.86
C LYS A 109 -5.12 2.76 -1.60
N LYS A 110 -3.82 2.98 -1.38
CA LYS A 110 -2.76 2.18 -2.01
C LYS A 110 -2.86 0.69 -1.67
N LEU A 111 -3.30 0.37 -0.44
CA LEU A 111 -3.33 -0.99 0.08
C LEU A 111 -4.60 -1.78 -0.25
N ILE A 112 -5.65 -1.11 -0.76
CA ILE A 112 -6.94 -1.76 -1.06
C ILE A 112 -7.39 -1.62 -2.51
N THR A 113 -6.81 -0.69 -3.29
CA THR A 113 -7.23 -0.50 -4.68
C THR A 113 -6.78 -1.67 -5.53
N GLN A 114 -7.72 -2.34 -6.16
CA GLN A 114 -7.46 -3.45 -7.08
C GLN A 114 -7.36 -2.94 -8.52
N VAL A 115 -6.64 -3.70 -9.35
CA VAL A 115 -6.43 -3.42 -10.77
C VAL A 115 -7.75 -3.21 -11.52
N LYS A 116 -8.77 -4.03 -11.25
CA LYS A 116 -10.10 -3.93 -11.89
C LYS A 116 -10.80 -2.59 -11.69
N HIS A 117 -10.44 -1.82 -10.66
CA HIS A 117 -11.02 -0.50 -10.40
C HIS A 117 -10.39 0.63 -11.21
N LEU A 118 -9.21 0.36 -11.81
CA LEU A 118 -8.41 1.35 -12.54
C LEU A 118 -8.20 0.99 -14.01
N MET A 119 -8.34 -0.28 -14.38
CA MET A 119 -8.09 -0.77 -15.73
C MET A 119 -9.08 -0.22 -16.75
N HIS A 120 -8.63 -0.05 -17.96
CA HIS A 120 -9.50 0.13 -19.13
C HIS A 120 -10.12 -1.20 -19.52
N SER A 121 -11.43 -1.22 -19.78
CA SER A 121 -12.19 -2.44 -20.03
C SER A 121 -13.16 -2.29 -21.21
N GLY A 122 -13.70 -3.40 -21.70
CA GLY A 122 -14.74 -3.41 -22.73
C GLY A 122 -14.28 -2.83 -24.07
N LYS A 123 -14.86 -1.68 -24.47
CA LYS A 123 -14.54 -0.99 -25.73
C LYS A 123 -13.24 -0.19 -25.67
N ASP A 124 -12.77 0.13 -24.48
CA ASP A 124 -11.56 0.92 -24.29
C ASP A 124 -10.29 0.06 -24.32
N ILE A 125 -10.43 -1.25 -24.41
CA ILE A 125 -9.28 -2.15 -24.61
C ILE A 125 -8.79 -2.03 -26.04
N PRO A 126 -7.54 -1.56 -26.27
CA PRO A 126 -6.93 -1.57 -27.60
C PRO A 126 -6.69 -3.01 -28.06
N LYS A 127 -7.27 -3.38 -29.20
CA LYS A 127 -7.21 -4.77 -29.68
C LYS A 127 -7.34 -4.84 -31.20
N VAL A 128 -6.53 -5.68 -31.80
CA VAL A 128 -6.54 -5.99 -33.24
C VAL A 128 -6.52 -7.48 -33.50
N GLY A 129 -6.94 -7.88 -34.68
CA GLY A 129 -6.85 -9.26 -35.14
C GLY A 129 -5.41 -9.64 -35.52
N ILE A 130 -5.09 -10.94 -35.45
CA ILE A 130 -3.74 -11.46 -35.77
C ILE A 130 -3.29 -11.16 -37.20
N ASN A 131 -4.22 -10.97 -38.13
CA ASN A 131 -3.94 -10.66 -39.54
C ASN A 131 -4.14 -9.19 -39.90
N THR A 132 -4.24 -8.31 -38.92
CA THR A 132 -4.33 -6.85 -39.13
C THR A 132 -3.00 -6.33 -39.61
N LEU A 133 -3.00 -5.35 -40.53
CA LEU A 133 -1.79 -4.63 -40.94
C LEU A 133 -1.21 -3.83 -39.79
N LEU A 134 0.10 -3.68 -39.80
CA LEU A 134 0.78 -2.90 -38.75
C LEU A 134 0.32 -1.44 -38.75
N SER A 135 0.07 -0.83 -39.90
CA SER A 135 -0.49 0.52 -40.03
C SER A 135 -1.83 0.67 -39.30
N ASP A 136 -2.75 -0.29 -39.45
CA ASP A 136 -4.06 -0.26 -38.77
C ASP A 136 -3.93 -0.47 -37.26
N ALA A 137 -2.99 -1.31 -36.85
CA ALA A 137 -2.70 -1.52 -35.43
C ALA A 137 -2.16 -0.24 -34.77
N LEU A 138 -1.38 0.55 -35.47
CA LEU A 138 -0.89 1.85 -35.00
C LEU A 138 -2.00 2.87 -34.83
N ILE A 139 -3.01 2.86 -35.71
CA ILE A 139 -4.21 3.70 -35.56
C ILE A 139 -4.95 3.33 -34.25
N GLU A 140 -5.17 2.04 -34.00
CA GLU A 140 -5.81 1.58 -32.76
C GLU A 140 -5.05 2.02 -31.49
N ILE A 141 -3.70 1.93 -31.51
CA ILE A 141 -2.85 2.38 -30.39
C ILE A 141 -3.02 3.88 -30.15
N THR A 142 -3.03 4.67 -31.23
CA THR A 142 -3.15 6.13 -31.18
C THR A 142 -4.52 6.54 -30.65
N ASP A 143 -5.60 5.94 -31.17
CA ASP A 143 -6.97 6.25 -30.78
C ASP A 143 -7.23 5.93 -29.29
N LYS A 144 -6.64 4.86 -28.77
CA LYS A 144 -6.78 4.45 -27.37
C LYS A 144 -5.79 5.12 -26.44
N SER A 145 -4.69 5.68 -26.94
CA SER A 145 -3.67 6.42 -26.19
C SER A 145 -3.05 5.66 -25.02
N LEU A 146 -2.96 4.32 -25.09
CA LEU A 146 -2.39 3.47 -24.04
C LEU A 146 -1.00 2.94 -24.37
N GLY A 147 -0.43 3.28 -25.54
CA GLY A 147 0.89 2.83 -25.97
C GLY A 147 1.03 1.32 -26.18
N ILE A 148 -0.09 0.60 -26.29
CA ILE A 148 -0.16 -0.85 -26.48
C ILE A 148 -1.39 -1.21 -27.30
N THR A 149 -1.32 -2.32 -28.04
CA THR A 149 -2.51 -3.03 -28.54
C THR A 149 -2.37 -4.53 -28.31
N LEU A 150 -3.49 -5.17 -27.97
CA LEU A 150 -3.57 -6.61 -27.79
C LEU A 150 -3.86 -7.29 -29.12
N VAL A 151 -3.04 -8.28 -29.48
CA VAL A 151 -3.25 -9.07 -30.71
C VAL A 151 -4.06 -10.32 -30.38
N LYS A 152 -5.22 -10.42 -31.02
CA LYS A 152 -6.15 -11.51 -30.80
C LYS A 152 -6.21 -12.50 -31.97
N ASN A 153 -6.25 -13.76 -31.60
CA ASN A 153 -6.68 -14.83 -32.52
C ASN A 153 -8.01 -15.39 -31.99
N ARG A 154 -9.12 -15.09 -32.68
CA ARG A 154 -10.48 -15.31 -32.18
C ARG A 154 -10.71 -14.60 -30.85
N SER A 155 -10.95 -15.35 -29.76
CA SER A 155 -11.20 -14.81 -28.42
C SER A 155 -9.94 -14.72 -27.55
N LYS A 156 -8.82 -15.32 -27.95
CA LYS A 156 -7.59 -15.42 -27.15
C LYS A 156 -6.60 -14.33 -27.54
N VAL A 157 -5.99 -13.65 -26.55
CA VAL A 157 -4.84 -12.79 -26.76
C VAL A 157 -3.60 -13.67 -26.99
N VAL A 158 -2.94 -13.50 -28.12
CA VAL A 158 -1.78 -14.28 -28.55
C VAL A 158 -0.48 -13.48 -28.57
N GLY A 159 -0.58 -12.17 -28.37
CA GLY A 159 0.56 -11.28 -28.32
C GLY A 159 0.13 -9.85 -28.00
N ILE A 160 1.10 -8.99 -27.86
CA ILE A 160 0.93 -7.55 -27.73
C ILE A 160 1.84 -6.84 -28.71
N PHE A 161 1.51 -5.59 -29.01
CA PHE A 161 2.37 -4.68 -29.74
C PHE A 161 2.38 -3.32 -29.03
N THR A 162 3.56 -2.76 -28.81
CA THR A 162 3.78 -1.56 -28.02
C THR A 162 4.59 -0.52 -28.80
N ASP A 163 4.67 0.72 -28.27
CA ASP A 163 5.54 1.77 -28.82
C ASP A 163 7.02 1.33 -28.87
N GLY A 164 7.46 0.49 -27.94
CA GLY A 164 8.79 -0.11 -27.97
C GLY A 164 8.98 -1.08 -29.14
N ASP A 165 7.94 -1.85 -29.48
CA ASP A 165 7.94 -2.73 -30.65
C ASP A 165 7.99 -1.90 -31.96
N LEU A 166 7.24 -0.79 -32.03
CA LEU A 166 7.26 0.13 -33.16
C LEU A 166 8.66 0.68 -33.39
N ARG A 167 9.36 1.16 -32.37
CA ARG A 167 10.73 1.65 -32.49
C ARG A 167 11.67 0.56 -33.03
N ARG A 168 11.51 -0.69 -32.62
CA ARG A 168 12.26 -1.83 -33.16
C ARG A 168 11.98 -2.06 -34.66
N CYS A 169 10.70 -2.02 -35.05
CA CYS A 169 10.30 -2.14 -36.45
C CYS A 169 10.92 -1.04 -37.34
N LEU A 170 10.89 0.20 -36.86
CA LEU A 170 11.49 1.34 -37.58
C LEU A 170 13.01 1.19 -37.74
N ASN A 171 13.71 0.76 -36.68
CA ASN A 171 15.15 0.51 -36.73
C ASN A 171 15.52 -0.61 -37.73
N GLN A 172 14.65 -1.62 -37.86
CA GLN A 172 14.81 -2.72 -38.81
C GLN A 172 14.29 -2.38 -40.21
N LYS A 173 13.80 -1.16 -40.45
CA LYS A 173 13.23 -0.67 -41.71
C LYS A 173 12.07 -1.55 -42.20
N ILE A 174 11.26 -2.08 -41.30
CA ILE A 174 10.08 -2.86 -41.63
C ILE A 174 9.02 -1.95 -42.25
N ASP A 175 8.44 -2.37 -43.38
CA ASP A 175 7.36 -1.64 -44.03
C ASP A 175 6.04 -1.82 -43.26
N ILE A 176 5.57 -0.77 -42.63
CA ILE A 176 4.34 -0.78 -41.79
C ILE A 176 3.07 -1.00 -42.60
N ASN A 177 3.09 -0.68 -43.92
CA ASN A 177 1.92 -0.77 -44.78
C ASN A 177 1.69 -2.17 -45.38
N SER A 178 2.69 -3.02 -45.36
CA SER A 178 2.60 -4.38 -45.90
C SER A 178 2.78 -5.49 -44.86
N THR A 179 3.30 -5.16 -43.69
CA THR A 179 3.60 -6.13 -42.64
C THR A 179 2.36 -6.46 -41.76
N LEU A 180 2.13 -7.72 -41.51
CA LEU A 180 1.06 -8.15 -40.59
C LEU A 180 1.54 -8.09 -39.13
N ILE A 181 0.63 -7.72 -38.21
CA ILE A 181 0.95 -7.59 -36.78
C ILE A 181 1.51 -8.87 -36.15
N LYS A 182 1.08 -10.05 -36.63
CA LYS A 182 1.57 -11.35 -36.14
C LYS A 182 3.07 -11.56 -36.33
N ASP A 183 3.67 -10.90 -37.32
CA ASP A 183 5.07 -11.10 -37.70
C ASP A 183 6.00 -10.25 -36.81
N VAL A 184 5.46 -9.20 -36.14
CA VAL A 184 6.22 -8.24 -35.34
C VAL A 184 5.77 -8.15 -33.90
N MET A 185 4.66 -8.80 -33.50
CA MET A 185 4.14 -8.76 -32.14
C MET A 185 5.05 -9.48 -31.15
N THR A 186 5.04 -9.01 -29.90
CA THR A 186 5.65 -9.69 -28.77
C THR A 186 4.71 -10.79 -28.26
N LYS A 187 5.15 -12.06 -28.37
CA LYS A 187 4.33 -13.25 -27.99
C LYS A 187 4.41 -13.54 -26.49
N LYS A 188 5.55 -13.27 -25.84
CA LYS A 188 5.73 -13.44 -24.40
C LYS A 188 5.57 -12.07 -23.74
N PHE A 189 4.45 -11.85 -23.06
CA PHE A 189 4.13 -10.58 -22.42
C PHE A 189 3.71 -10.82 -20.98
N ILE A 190 3.83 -9.77 -20.18
CA ILE A 190 3.52 -9.82 -18.75
C ILE A 190 2.06 -9.47 -18.56
N THR A 191 1.43 -10.21 -17.65
CA THR A 191 0.01 -10.03 -17.30
C THR A 191 -0.14 -9.84 -15.80
N ILE A 192 -1.31 -9.34 -15.40
CA ILE A 192 -1.70 -9.25 -13.99
C ILE A 192 -3.17 -9.66 -13.86
N GLU A 193 -3.53 -10.26 -12.72
CA GLU A 193 -4.93 -10.60 -12.42
C GLU A 193 -5.74 -9.36 -12.05
N ASP A 194 -7.03 -9.36 -12.40
CA ASP A 194 -7.93 -8.21 -12.16
C ASP A 194 -8.15 -7.91 -10.67
N GLU A 195 -8.03 -8.91 -9.81
CA GLU A 195 -8.16 -8.80 -8.35
C GLU A 195 -6.85 -8.45 -7.64
N ALA A 196 -5.72 -8.43 -8.34
CA ALA A 196 -4.44 -8.00 -7.78
C ALA A 196 -4.49 -6.54 -7.33
N LEU A 197 -3.64 -6.16 -6.40
CA LEU A 197 -3.56 -4.78 -5.96
C LEU A 197 -2.92 -3.88 -7.03
N ALA A 198 -3.38 -2.65 -7.11
CA ALA A 198 -2.82 -1.66 -8.04
C ALA A 198 -1.34 -1.35 -7.75
N ILE A 199 -0.90 -1.49 -6.49
CA ILE A 199 0.51 -1.34 -6.12
C ILE A 199 1.36 -2.49 -6.68
N ASP A 200 0.84 -3.72 -6.73
CA ASP A 200 1.56 -4.85 -7.31
C ASP A 200 1.73 -4.64 -8.82
N ALA A 201 0.73 -4.05 -9.50
CA ALA A 201 0.86 -3.66 -10.91
C ALA A 201 2.02 -2.69 -11.13
N ALA A 202 2.16 -1.69 -10.23
CA ALA A 202 3.26 -0.73 -10.30
C ALA A 202 4.62 -1.40 -10.14
N GLU A 203 4.77 -2.29 -9.16
CA GLU A 203 6.01 -3.04 -8.91
C GLU A 203 6.39 -3.94 -10.11
N ILE A 204 5.41 -4.61 -10.71
CA ILE A 204 5.61 -5.42 -11.91
C ILE A 204 6.06 -4.56 -13.09
N MET A 205 5.40 -3.41 -13.32
CA MET A 205 5.77 -2.48 -14.39
C MET A 205 7.18 -1.96 -14.24
N GLU A 206 7.57 -1.57 -13.02
CA GLU A 206 8.90 -1.05 -12.72
C GLU A 206 9.99 -2.12 -12.88
N SER A 207 9.80 -3.29 -12.26
CA SER A 207 10.77 -4.39 -12.30
C SER A 207 11.05 -4.89 -13.72
N ASN A 208 10.04 -4.87 -14.57
CA ASN A 208 10.12 -5.35 -15.95
C ASN A 208 10.33 -4.23 -16.98
N LYS A 209 10.42 -2.96 -16.55
CA LYS A 209 10.58 -1.78 -17.39
C LYS A 209 9.50 -1.67 -18.49
N VAL A 210 8.26 -1.97 -18.10
CA VAL A 210 7.07 -1.84 -18.97
C VAL A 210 6.11 -0.81 -18.41
N PHE A 211 5.36 -0.13 -19.27
CA PHE A 211 4.44 0.94 -18.87
C PHE A 211 2.98 0.51 -18.88
N THR A 212 2.70 -0.68 -19.40
CA THR A 212 1.33 -1.17 -19.56
C THR A 212 1.30 -2.68 -19.35
N LEU A 213 0.25 -3.19 -18.71
CA LEU A 213 0.01 -4.62 -18.49
C LEU A 213 -1.34 -5.02 -19.07
N ALA A 214 -1.39 -6.20 -19.66
CA ALA A 214 -2.64 -6.85 -19.99
C ALA A 214 -3.25 -7.45 -18.72
N VAL A 215 -4.53 -7.12 -18.43
CA VAL A 215 -5.23 -7.60 -17.24
C VAL A 215 -6.01 -8.85 -17.58
N MET A 216 -5.83 -9.88 -16.78
CA MET A 216 -6.46 -11.17 -16.93
C MET A 216 -7.46 -11.44 -15.81
N LYS A 217 -8.48 -12.19 -16.12
CA LYS A 217 -9.38 -12.82 -15.15
C LYS A 217 -9.45 -14.29 -15.47
N LYS A 218 -8.76 -15.11 -14.68
CA LYS A 218 -8.44 -16.50 -15.05
C LYS A 218 -7.72 -16.45 -16.41
N ASP A 219 -8.16 -17.19 -17.43
CA ASP A 219 -7.52 -17.25 -18.74
C ASP A 219 -8.07 -16.23 -19.78
N LYS A 220 -8.92 -15.30 -19.37
CA LYS A 220 -9.52 -14.29 -20.27
C LYS A 220 -8.94 -12.93 -20.02
N ASN A 221 -8.54 -12.24 -21.10
CA ASN A 221 -8.22 -10.81 -21.00
C ASN A 221 -9.52 -10.02 -20.75
N VAL A 222 -9.50 -9.20 -19.70
CA VAL A 222 -10.62 -8.36 -19.25
C VAL A 222 -10.29 -6.86 -19.29
N GLY A 223 -9.01 -6.50 -19.44
CA GLY A 223 -8.59 -5.10 -19.45
C GLY A 223 -7.13 -4.90 -19.81
N VAL A 224 -6.77 -3.64 -19.75
CA VAL A 224 -5.39 -3.12 -19.84
C VAL A 224 -5.24 -2.04 -18.77
N ILE A 225 -4.11 -2.02 -18.08
CA ILE A 225 -3.77 -0.98 -17.11
C ILE A 225 -2.41 -0.36 -17.46
N SER A 226 -2.32 0.97 -17.37
CA SER A 226 -1.09 1.71 -17.65
C SER A 226 -0.49 2.33 -16.37
N MET A 227 0.78 2.69 -16.43
CA MET A 227 1.46 3.46 -15.40
C MET A 227 0.75 4.81 -15.15
N HIS A 228 0.18 5.42 -16.20
CA HIS A 228 -0.54 6.68 -16.09
C HIS A 228 -1.80 6.53 -15.21
N ASP A 229 -2.54 5.43 -15.33
CA ASP A 229 -3.73 5.15 -14.50
C ASP A 229 -3.34 5.06 -13.02
N LEU A 230 -2.22 4.42 -12.73
CA LEU A 230 -1.69 4.30 -11.36
C LEU A 230 -1.29 5.64 -10.76
N ILE A 231 -0.72 6.54 -11.57
CA ILE A 231 -0.34 7.90 -11.17
C ILE A 231 -1.60 8.75 -10.95
N GLN A 232 -2.57 8.73 -11.87
CA GLN A 232 -3.84 9.44 -11.71
C GLN A 232 -4.61 9.01 -10.47
N ALA A 233 -4.64 7.71 -10.18
CA ALA A 233 -5.25 7.15 -8.99
C ALA A 233 -4.45 7.45 -7.70
N ARG A 234 -3.31 8.12 -7.80
CA ARG A 234 -2.38 8.41 -6.68
C ARG A 234 -1.86 7.15 -5.97
N ILE A 235 -1.81 6.03 -6.67
CA ILE A 235 -1.14 4.81 -6.20
C ILE A 235 0.38 5.04 -6.17
N LEU A 236 0.91 5.73 -7.17
CA LEU A 236 2.30 6.20 -7.21
C LEU A 236 2.38 7.71 -6.95
N SER A 237 3.43 8.17 -6.29
CA SER A 237 3.73 9.59 -6.17
C SER A 237 4.59 10.05 -7.36
N VAL A 238 4.38 11.26 -7.84
CA VAL A 238 5.08 11.85 -9.00
C VAL A 238 6.61 11.92 -8.85
N SER A 239 7.13 11.83 -7.62
CA SER A 239 8.58 11.75 -7.36
C SER A 239 9.27 10.53 -8.00
N TYR A 240 8.52 9.49 -8.35
CA TYR A 240 9.06 8.28 -8.99
C TYR A 240 9.31 8.46 -10.50
N THR A 241 8.69 9.45 -11.14
CA THR A 241 8.76 9.65 -12.58
C THR A 241 9.93 10.54 -13.03
N HIS A 242 10.49 11.37 -12.14
CA HIS A 242 11.57 12.30 -12.46
C HIS A 242 12.97 11.66 -12.57
N LEU A 243 13.16 10.44 -12.06
CA LEU A 243 14.46 9.75 -12.14
C LEU A 243 14.77 9.14 -13.52
N ARG A 244 13.81 9.12 -14.45
CA ARG A 244 14.01 8.53 -15.79
C ARG A 244 14.00 9.52 -16.96
N ALA A 245 13.74 10.79 -16.74
CA ALA A 245 13.79 11.80 -17.82
C ALA A 245 15.21 12.25 -18.20
N HIS A 246 16.24 11.78 -17.48
CA HIS A 246 17.64 12.16 -17.70
C HIS A 246 18.53 11.03 -18.25
N GLU A 247 17.95 9.87 -18.62
CA GLU A 247 18.71 8.75 -19.22
C GLU A 247 18.34 8.46 -20.69
N THR A 248 17.90 9.50 -21.44
CA THR A 248 17.75 9.41 -22.90
C THR A 248 18.62 10.43 -23.59
#